data_429dec52c7936b95d24adb022cb402c6
#
_entry.id   429dec52c7936b95d24adb022cb402c6
#
_cell.length_a   1.000
_cell.length_b   1.000
_cell.length_c   1.000
_cell.angle_alpha   90.00
_cell.angle_beta   90.00
_cell.angle_gamma   90.00
#
_symmetry.space_group_name_H-M   'P 1'
#
loop_
_entity.id
_entity.type
_entity.pdbx_description
1 polymer ?
#
loop_
_entity_poly.entity_id
_entity_poly.type
_entity_poly.pdbx_seq_one_letter_code
_entity_poly.pdbx_strand_id
1 'polypeptide(L)'
;MKKKTKEIIETTTLAVGVILLSAAAFYSSKETGKTELKTDRKEQITSEQETKEAYEAAQKELSFWYSDADCRNYFEQCAVDYYAKTGIAVGICYVDEESYLEQIYDATMTEEDYPDLYLAWNDAKDKAYLYGVATEEEYPLFFDTLVMVYQKENFPEAPESISEILDYGQNNLLGEGVGNLLEWNVADGFYDYPFVGTEVEWNETDYTLLTTYGEKYNDELTFFKNLSETVGIDVDEIDRNQVVENFNQGASLCAIIDSDDLNKMTAENYGVCGLPMLDDTTPMQGVARTGILLVNEFSGEKDMAADFAAFIEKEEVDTLHAMTGHISTDEGASRDEAEQAAFMQYQNSQLVPDAANAGEFWSEFTRQMKALWNGGSLPQE
;
A
#
# COMPACT_ATOMS: atom_id res chain seq x y z
N MET A 1 35.82 8.19 -9.69
CA MET A 1 35.30 8.71 -8.42
C MET A 1 34.65 10.08 -8.50
N LYS A 2 35.21 11.11 -9.17
CA LYS A 2 34.62 12.45 -9.21
C LYS A 2 33.28 12.60 -9.99
N LYS A 3 32.92 11.68 -10.88
CA LYS A 3 31.69 11.75 -11.68
C LYS A 3 30.46 11.22 -10.95
N LYS A 4 30.61 10.16 -10.14
CA LYS A 4 29.52 9.58 -9.31
C LYS A 4 29.09 10.51 -8.17
N THR A 5 30.03 11.22 -7.57
CA THR A 5 29.71 12.18 -6.49
C THR A 5 28.90 13.37 -6.97
N LYS A 6 29.07 13.78 -8.25
CA LYS A 6 28.35 14.90 -8.81
C LYS A 6 26.89 14.55 -9.16
N GLU A 7 26.65 13.33 -9.63
CA GLU A 7 25.27 12.84 -9.90
C GLU A 7 24.44 12.66 -8.62
N ILE A 8 25.06 12.20 -7.53
CA ILE A 8 24.41 12.06 -6.23
C ILE A 8 24.01 13.44 -5.67
N ILE A 9 24.86 14.45 -5.81
CA ILE A 9 24.55 15.83 -5.34
C ILE A 9 23.45 16.47 -6.19
N GLU A 10 23.40 16.25 -7.50
CA GLU A 10 22.37 16.80 -8.38
C GLU A 10 21.00 16.14 -8.14
N THR A 11 20.94 14.84 -7.85
CA THR A 11 19.68 14.13 -7.52
C THR A 11 19.13 14.54 -6.16
N THR A 12 19.98 14.72 -5.17
CA THR A 12 19.56 15.18 -3.83
C THR A 12 19.01 16.61 -3.87
N THR A 13 19.60 17.48 -4.70
CA THR A 13 19.16 18.88 -4.84
C THR A 13 17.81 18.99 -5.57
N LEU A 14 17.48 18.05 -6.47
CA LEU A 14 16.19 18.00 -7.17
C LEU A 14 15.06 17.49 -6.26
N ALA A 15 15.32 16.48 -5.44
CA ALA A 15 14.34 15.93 -4.49
C ALA A 15 13.91 16.97 -3.44
N VAL A 16 14.87 17.71 -2.88
CA VAL A 16 14.58 18.83 -1.94
C VAL A 16 13.78 19.95 -2.60
N GLY A 17 13.99 20.20 -3.90
CA GLY A 17 13.23 21.21 -4.66
C GLY A 17 11.76 20.86 -4.88
N VAL A 18 11.41 19.59 -4.98
CA VAL A 18 10.03 19.12 -5.21
C VAL A 18 9.22 19.13 -3.92
N ILE A 19 9.83 18.74 -2.79
CA ILE A 19 9.18 18.75 -1.45
C ILE A 19 8.83 20.19 -1.04
N LEU A 20 9.69 21.16 -1.32
CA LEU A 20 9.43 22.59 -1.04
C LEU A 20 8.33 23.20 -1.93
N LEU A 21 8.02 22.61 -3.08
CA LEU A 21 6.96 23.09 -3.98
C LEU A 21 5.57 22.54 -3.59
N SER A 22 5.47 21.36 -3.00
CA SER A 22 4.20 20.77 -2.58
C SER A 22 3.65 21.39 -1.29
N ALA A 23 4.49 21.63 -0.29
CA ALA A 23 4.08 22.35 0.93
C ALA A 23 3.65 23.80 0.65
N ALA A 24 4.22 24.45 -0.36
CA ALA A 24 3.86 25.83 -0.73
C ALA A 24 2.53 25.95 -1.50
N ALA A 25 2.02 24.91 -2.12
CA ALA A 25 0.74 24.92 -2.83
C ALA A 25 -0.47 24.92 -1.88
N PHE A 26 -0.35 24.27 -0.72
CA PHE A 26 -1.42 24.21 0.28
C PHE A 26 -1.67 25.52 1.05
N TYR A 27 -0.66 26.40 1.18
CA TYR A 27 -0.78 27.68 1.90
C TYR A 27 -1.16 28.88 1.03
N SER A 28 -1.27 28.74 -0.29
CA SER A 28 -1.43 29.85 -1.25
C SER A 28 -2.85 30.38 -1.43
N SER A 29 -3.86 29.98 -0.67
CA SER A 29 -5.25 30.37 -0.88
C SER A 29 -5.76 31.51 0.01
N LYS A 30 -4.89 32.28 0.69
CA LYS A 30 -5.29 33.54 1.37
C LYS A 30 -4.41 34.72 0.95
N GLU A 31 -5.02 35.60 0.15
CA GLU A 31 -4.42 36.90 -0.20
C GLU A 31 -4.14 37.76 1.03
N THR A 32 -2.88 38.16 1.21
CA THR A 32 -2.46 39.53 1.58
C THR A 32 -0.92 39.61 1.71
N GLY A 33 -0.26 40.57 1.10
CA GLY A 33 1.06 41.08 1.48
C GLY A 33 2.29 40.43 0.84
N LYS A 34 2.64 40.82 -0.42
CA LYS A 34 3.79 40.27 -1.19
C LYS A 34 5.19 40.50 -0.61
N THR A 35 5.37 41.27 0.44
CA THR A 35 6.71 41.64 0.97
C THR A 35 7.04 40.92 2.27
N GLU A 36 6.09 40.67 3.16
CA GLU A 36 6.24 39.87 4.39
C GLU A 36 6.45 38.38 4.09
N LEU A 37 5.69 37.83 3.13
CA LEU A 37 5.80 36.42 2.70
C LEU A 37 7.22 35.99 2.23
N LYS A 38 8.03 36.89 1.73
CA LYS A 38 9.40 36.56 1.27
C LYS A 38 10.42 36.51 2.41
N THR A 39 10.19 37.24 3.49
CA THR A 39 11.08 37.28 4.65
C THR A 39 10.79 36.07 5.52
N ASP A 40 9.52 35.81 5.84
CA ASP A 40 9.09 34.65 6.63
C ASP A 40 9.49 33.32 5.96
N ARG A 41 9.35 33.22 4.64
CA ARG A 41 9.75 32.03 3.89
C ARG A 41 11.27 31.79 3.88
N LYS A 42 12.07 32.87 3.86
CA LYS A 42 13.54 32.73 3.99
C LYS A 42 13.97 32.31 5.38
N GLU A 43 13.35 32.85 6.40
CA GLU A 43 13.62 32.51 7.79
C GLU A 43 13.21 31.06 8.07
N GLN A 44 12.06 30.61 7.57
CA GLN A 44 11.59 29.22 7.69
C GLN A 44 12.54 28.23 7.02
N ILE A 45 12.92 28.46 5.74
CA ILE A 45 13.87 27.62 5.00
C ILE A 45 15.23 27.54 5.72
N THR A 46 15.69 28.64 6.30
CA THR A 46 16.96 28.66 7.05
C THR A 46 16.85 27.85 8.32
N SER A 47 15.73 27.94 9.03
CA SER A 47 15.45 27.19 10.27
C SER A 47 15.33 25.67 10.02
N GLU A 48 14.64 25.24 8.95
CA GLU A 48 14.52 23.84 8.55
C GLU A 48 15.89 23.23 8.17
N GLN A 49 16.71 24.00 7.44
CA GLN A 49 18.06 23.57 7.07
C GLN A 49 18.99 23.45 8.28
N GLU A 50 18.93 24.41 9.21
CA GLU A 50 19.69 24.37 10.47
C GLU A 50 19.29 23.15 11.34
N THR A 51 18.00 22.83 11.41
CA THR A 51 17.47 21.65 12.11
C THR A 51 17.99 20.35 11.49
N LYS A 52 17.93 20.23 10.17
CA LYS A 52 18.44 19.06 9.45
C LYS A 52 19.94 18.87 9.64
N GLU A 53 20.73 19.93 9.56
CA GLU A 53 22.19 19.88 9.80
C GLU A 53 22.48 19.46 11.26
N ALA A 54 21.70 19.95 12.24
CA ALA A 54 21.82 19.56 13.65
C ALA A 54 21.46 18.08 13.86
N TYR A 55 20.38 17.59 13.24
CA TYR A 55 19.99 16.17 13.26
C TYR A 55 21.06 15.27 12.64
N GLU A 56 21.63 15.66 11.48
CA GLU A 56 22.70 14.89 10.82
C GLU A 56 23.96 14.79 11.68
N ALA A 57 24.28 15.84 12.47
CA ALA A 57 25.41 15.87 13.36
C ALA A 57 25.16 15.19 14.73
N ALA A 58 23.91 14.94 15.10
CA ALA A 58 23.55 14.34 16.38
C ALA A 58 23.93 12.85 16.44
N GLN A 59 24.32 12.40 17.65
CA GLN A 59 24.43 10.97 17.92
C GLN A 59 23.04 10.35 17.90
N LYS A 60 22.87 9.26 17.15
CA LYS A 60 21.58 8.55 17.08
C LYS A 60 21.35 7.77 18.38
N GLU A 61 20.20 8.00 18.99
CA GLU A 61 19.78 7.41 20.26
C GLU A 61 18.82 6.23 20.06
N LEU A 62 18.11 6.20 18.90
CA LEU A 62 17.25 5.11 18.46
C LEU A 62 17.67 4.62 17.08
N SER A 63 17.37 3.36 16.78
CA SER A 63 17.50 2.74 15.46
C SER A 63 16.12 2.30 14.95
N PHE A 64 15.72 2.79 13.76
CA PHE A 64 14.48 2.42 13.10
C PHE A 64 14.76 1.76 11.77
N TRP A 65 14.25 0.53 11.58
CA TRP A 65 14.40 -0.22 10.33
C TRP A 65 13.09 -0.33 9.57
N TYR A 66 13.18 -0.31 8.25
CA TYR A 66 12.05 -0.50 7.33
C TYR A 66 12.52 -1.10 6.01
N SER A 67 11.64 -1.82 5.30
CA SER A 67 11.93 -2.47 4.02
C SER A 67 11.18 -1.87 2.84
N ASP A 68 10.24 -0.96 3.06
CA ASP A 68 9.51 -0.28 1.99
C ASP A 68 10.30 0.92 1.46
N ALA A 69 10.76 0.84 0.20
CA ALA A 69 11.60 1.87 -0.40
C ALA A 69 10.85 3.20 -0.63
N ASP A 70 9.54 3.16 -0.82
CA ASP A 70 8.71 4.35 -1.05
C ASP A 70 8.56 5.19 0.22
N CYS A 71 8.70 4.57 1.39
CA CYS A 71 8.68 5.24 2.69
C CYS A 71 9.96 5.99 3.06
N ARG A 72 11.06 5.88 2.28
CA ARG A 72 12.37 6.43 2.64
C ARG A 72 12.32 7.91 3.02
N ASN A 73 11.83 8.75 2.11
CA ASN A 73 11.82 10.21 2.33
C ASN A 73 10.90 10.59 3.49
N TYR A 74 9.80 9.86 3.65
CA TYR A 74 8.84 10.06 4.72
C TYR A 74 9.46 9.80 6.09
N PHE A 75 10.09 8.65 6.30
CA PHE A 75 10.70 8.33 7.59
C PHE A 75 11.93 9.19 7.89
N GLU A 76 12.71 9.57 6.87
CA GLU A 76 13.79 10.55 7.06
C GLU A 76 13.25 11.91 7.54
N GLN A 77 12.10 12.36 7.01
CA GLN A 77 11.45 13.60 7.46
C GLN A 77 10.89 13.45 8.87
N CYS A 78 10.17 12.35 9.18
CA CYS A 78 9.65 12.08 10.53
C CYS A 78 10.77 12.13 11.59
N ALA A 79 11.95 11.57 11.27
CA ALA A 79 13.09 11.60 12.21
C ALA A 79 13.63 13.01 12.42
N VAL A 80 13.66 13.86 11.40
CA VAL A 80 14.07 15.27 11.52
C VAL A 80 13.07 16.06 12.36
N ASP A 81 11.76 15.87 12.13
CA ASP A 81 10.70 16.58 12.83
C ASP A 81 10.60 16.13 14.29
N TYR A 82 10.78 14.82 14.55
CA TYR A 82 10.87 14.29 15.89
C TYR A 82 12.08 14.88 16.66
N TYR A 83 13.24 14.97 16.00
CA TYR A 83 14.42 15.61 16.58
C TYR A 83 14.17 17.10 16.87
N ALA A 84 13.52 17.83 15.98
CA ALA A 84 13.15 19.22 16.20
C ALA A 84 12.26 19.41 17.44
N LYS A 85 11.37 18.45 17.69
CA LYS A 85 10.41 18.48 18.78
C LYS A 85 11.00 18.05 20.12
N THR A 86 11.82 16.99 20.11
CA THR A 86 12.25 16.28 21.34
C THR A 86 13.75 16.42 21.63
N GLY A 87 14.56 16.68 20.61
CA GLY A 87 16.03 16.63 20.69
C GLY A 87 16.60 15.22 20.55
N ILE A 88 15.76 14.18 20.41
CA ILE A 88 16.15 12.77 20.28
C ILE A 88 16.37 12.47 18.78
N ALA A 89 17.57 11.97 18.44
CA ALA A 89 17.92 11.65 17.08
C ALA A 89 17.71 10.15 16.78
N VAL A 90 16.89 9.85 15.78
CA VAL A 90 16.58 8.48 15.31
C VAL A 90 17.42 8.15 14.08
N GLY A 91 18.12 7.02 14.10
CA GLY A 91 18.83 6.49 12.92
C GLY A 91 17.87 5.71 12.03
N ILE A 92 17.68 6.15 10.78
CA ILE A 92 16.80 5.51 9.81
C ILE A 92 17.61 4.56 8.93
N CYS A 93 17.21 3.30 8.87
CA CYS A 93 17.90 2.25 8.13
C CYS A 93 16.94 1.52 7.18
N TYR A 94 17.17 1.64 5.88
CA TYR A 94 16.51 0.80 4.88
C TYR A 94 17.20 -0.56 4.83
N VAL A 95 16.42 -1.62 4.92
CA VAL A 95 16.86 -3.01 4.80
C VAL A 95 16.08 -3.66 3.68
N ASP A 96 16.72 -4.47 2.86
CA ASP A 96 16.04 -5.17 1.78
C ASP A 96 14.96 -6.12 2.31
N GLU A 97 13.85 -6.23 1.59
CA GLU A 97 12.68 -7.02 2.02
C GLU A 97 12.99 -8.51 2.14
N GLU A 98 13.95 -9.03 1.33
CA GLU A 98 14.32 -10.46 1.38
C GLU A 98 14.84 -10.84 2.77
N SER A 99 14.09 -11.72 3.45
CA SER A 99 14.40 -12.18 4.81
C SER A 99 14.47 -11.05 5.87
N TYR A 100 13.69 -10.00 5.69
CA TYR A 100 13.73 -8.82 6.55
C TYR A 100 13.55 -9.14 8.05
N LEU A 101 12.52 -9.93 8.38
CA LEU A 101 12.26 -10.29 9.78
C LEU A 101 13.34 -11.21 10.36
N GLU A 102 13.92 -12.11 9.55
CA GLU A 102 15.08 -12.93 9.92
C GLU A 102 16.31 -12.06 10.19
N GLN A 103 16.54 -11.03 9.40
CA GLN A 103 17.62 -10.07 9.62
C GLN A 103 17.45 -9.33 10.95
N ILE A 104 16.23 -8.90 11.29
CA ILE A 104 15.91 -8.29 12.60
C ILE A 104 16.20 -9.27 13.72
N TYR A 105 15.73 -10.53 13.59
CA TYR A 105 15.98 -11.57 14.57
C TYR A 105 17.47 -11.84 14.78
N ASP A 106 18.22 -12.04 13.70
CA ASP A 106 19.65 -12.35 13.77
C ASP A 106 20.43 -11.19 14.38
N ALA A 107 20.17 -9.93 13.97
CA ALA A 107 20.80 -8.75 14.53
C ALA A 107 20.49 -8.63 16.04
N THR A 108 19.23 -8.86 16.43
CA THR A 108 18.81 -8.81 17.84
C THR A 108 19.50 -9.90 18.67
N MET A 109 19.56 -11.14 18.16
CA MET A 109 20.18 -12.25 18.90
C MET A 109 21.72 -12.16 19.00
N THR A 110 22.36 -11.47 18.06
CA THR A 110 23.81 -11.23 18.09
C THR A 110 24.19 -9.96 18.83
N GLU A 111 23.20 -9.15 19.25
CA GLU A 111 23.38 -7.83 19.87
C GLU A 111 24.20 -6.86 18.98
N GLU A 112 24.08 -7.01 17.64
CA GLU A 112 24.78 -6.20 16.66
C GLU A 112 23.80 -5.27 15.94
N ASP A 113 23.83 -3.97 16.24
CA ASP A 113 23.11 -2.88 15.53
C ASP A 113 21.64 -3.22 15.16
N TYR A 114 20.90 -3.85 16.07
CA TYR A 114 19.50 -4.21 15.87
C TYR A 114 18.58 -2.97 16.02
N PRO A 115 17.36 -3.01 15.40
CA PRO A 115 16.42 -1.90 15.52
C PRO A 115 15.74 -1.85 16.90
N ASP A 116 15.50 -0.63 17.40
CA ASP A 116 14.60 -0.38 18.52
C ASP A 116 13.14 -0.38 18.09
N LEU A 117 12.89 0.08 16.87
CA LEU A 117 11.60 0.15 16.20
C LEU A 117 11.74 -0.36 14.77
N TYR A 118 10.72 -1.00 14.22
CA TYR A 118 10.72 -1.40 12.82
C TYR A 118 9.32 -1.44 12.23
N LEU A 119 9.24 -1.20 10.89
CA LEU A 119 8.02 -1.36 10.12
C LEU A 119 7.85 -2.83 9.72
N ALA A 120 6.67 -3.39 9.89
CA ALA A 120 6.31 -4.72 9.39
C ALA A 120 4.87 -4.71 8.83
N TRP A 121 4.53 -5.69 8.01
CA TRP A 121 3.14 -5.95 7.67
C TRP A 121 2.45 -6.76 8.77
N ASN A 122 1.14 -6.60 8.92
CA ASN A 122 0.37 -7.31 9.94
C ASN A 122 0.44 -8.84 9.81
N ASP A 123 0.66 -9.37 8.61
CA ASP A 123 0.83 -10.80 8.35
C ASP A 123 2.19 -11.38 8.80
N ALA A 124 3.15 -10.53 9.16
CA ALA A 124 4.42 -10.92 9.75
C ALA A 124 4.45 -10.80 11.29
N LYS A 125 3.39 -10.29 11.90
CA LYS A 125 3.33 -9.92 13.31
C LYS A 125 3.48 -11.11 14.25
N ASP A 126 2.69 -12.19 14.08
CA ASP A 126 2.78 -13.35 14.94
C ASP A 126 4.16 -14.03 14.85
N LYS A 127 4.78 -14.01 13.69
CA LYS A 127 6.16 -14.46 13.51
C LYS A 127 7.14 -13.60 14.31
N ALA A 128 6.96 -12.27 14.33
CA ALA A 128 7.77 -11.37 15.14
C ALA A 128 7.63 -11.65 16.64
N TYR A 129 6.41 -11.95 17.11
CA TYR A 129 6.16 -12.39 18.49
C TYR A 129 6.80 -13.74 18.80
N LEU A 130 6.66 -14.72 17.91
CA LEU A 130 7.28 -16.04 18.06
C LEU A 130 8.82 -15.95 18.12
N TYR A 131 9.41 -15.03 17.36
CA TYR A 131 10.83 -14.73 17.43
C TYR A 131 11.23 -13.95 18.69
N GLY A 132 10.24 -13.40 19.43
CA GLY A 132 10.45 -12.61 20.63
C GLY A 132 11.05 -11.22 20.34
N VAL A 133 10.94 -10.74 19.09
CA VAL A 133 11.49 -9.43 18.69
C VAL A 133 10.44 -8.31 18.62
N ALA A 134 9.23 -8.56 19.07
CA ALA A 134 8.17 -7.56 19.15
C ALA A 134 7.54 -7.50 20.55
N THR A 135 7.17 -6.30 20.99
CA THR A 135 6.28 -6.08 22.15
C THR A 135 4.82 -6.33 21.74
N GLU A 136 3.89 -6.36 22.71
CA GLU A 136 2.46 -6.49 22.43
C GLU A 136 1.83 -5.22 21.83
N GLU A 137 2.51 -4.08 21.91
CA GLU A 137 2.02 -2.79 21.41
C GLU A 137 2.27 -2.67 19.89
N GLU A 138 1.25 -2.20 19.17
CA GLU A 138 1.25 -2.01 17.74
C GLU A 138 0.83 -0.59 17.41
N TYR A 139 1.47 -0.02 16.38
CA TYR A 139 1.15 1.31 15.88
C TYR A 139 0.80 1.19 14.39
N PRO A 140 -0.51 1.02 14.05
CA PRO A 140 -0.95 0.93 12.65
C PRO A 140 -0.70 2.25 11.94
N LEU A 141 -0.01 2.21 10.80
CA LEU A 141 0.39 3.43 10.10
C LEU A 141 -0.38 3.61 8.80
N PHE A 142 -0.37 2.63 7.93
CA PHE A 142 -1.02 2.67 6.62
C PHE A 142 -1.60 1.31 6.26
N PHE A 143 -2.40 1.29 5.22
CA PHE A 143 -2.99 0.05 4.72
C PHE A 143 -2.79 -0.08 3.22
N ASP A 144 -2.97 -1.31 2.75
CA ASP A 144 -2.99 -1.72 1.38
C ASP A 144 -4.22 -2.59 1.13
N THR A 145 -5.00 -2.28 0.09
CA THR A 145 -6.22 -3.01 -0.29
C THR A 145 -6.50 -2.84 -1.78
N LEU A 146 -7.40 -3.64 -2.32
CA LEU A 146 -7.82 -3.53 -3.70
C LEU A 146 -9.05 -2.62 -3.83
N VAL A 147 -9.03 -1.74 -4.81
CA VAL A 147 -10.14 -0.87 -5.18
C VAL A 147 -10.45 -0.99 -6.66
N MET A 148 -11.67 -0.63 -7.07
CA MET A 148 -12.01 -0.51 -8.48
C MET A 148 -11.96 0.95 -8.92
N VAL A 149 -11.25 1.20 -10.05
CA VAL A 149 -11.29 2.46 -10.79
C VAL A 149 -12.13 2.29 -12.04
N TYR A 150 -12.86 3.33 -12.45
CA TYR A 150 -13.76 3.28 -13.61
C TYR A 150 -13.81 4.60 -14.38
N GLN A 151 -14.01 4.55 -15.68
CA GLN A 151 -14.14 5.72 -16.56
C GLN A 151 -15.55 6.33 -16.42
N LYS A 152 -15.65 7.56 -15.85
CA LYS A 152 -16.94 8.26 -15.62
C LYS A 152 -17.68 8.61 -16.92
N GLU A 153 -17.01 8.60 -18.08
CA GLU A 153 -17.67 8.78 -19.37
C GLU A 153 -18.55 7.58 -19.74
N ASN A 154 -18.16 6.38 -19.32
CA ASN A 154 -18.87 5.13 -19.59
C ASN A 154 -19.81 4.75 -18.45
N PHE A 155 -19.39 5.01 -17.21
CA PHE A 155 -20.11 4.74 -15.99
C PHE A 155 -20.23 6.05 -15.19
N PRO A 156 -21.32 6.83 -15.36
CA PRO A 156 -21.51 8.09 -14.61
C PRO A 156 -21.57 7.90 -13.09
N GLU A 157 -22.00 6.70 -12.65
CA GLU A 157 -21.97 6.22 -11.27
C GLU A 157 -21.11 4.94 -11.21
N ALA A 158 -20.61 4.59 -10.05
CA ALA A 158 -19.81 3.38 -9.86
C ALA A 158 -20.62 2.14 -10.25
N PRO A 159 -20.06 1.21 -11.05
CA PRO A 159 -20.73 -0.07 -11.33
C PRO A 159 -20.95 -0.87 -10.05
N GLU A 160 -22.17 -1.40 -9.87
CA GLU A 160 -22.53 -2.16 -8.67
C GLU A 160 -22.03 -3.61 -8.73
N SER A 161 -21.84 -4.17 -9.95
CA SER A 161 -21.37 -5.54 -10.13
C SER A 161 -20.47 -5.71 -11.36
N ILE A 162 -19.67 -6.78 -11.36
CA ILE A 162 -18.91 -7.22 -12.53
C ILE A 162 -19.88 -7.57 -13.69
N SER A 163 -21.02 -8.19 -13.38
CA SER A 163 -22.04 -8.49 -14.37
C SER A 163 -22.57 -7.23 -15.07
N GLU A 164 -22.75 -6.11 -14.37
CA GLU A 164 -23.13 -4.84 -14.98
C GLU A 164 -22.08 -4.34 -15.98
N ILE A 165 -20.78 -4.45 -15.63
CA ILE A 165 -19.69 -4.07 -16.53
C ILE A 165 -19.72 -4.92 -17.82
N LEU A 166 -19.94 -6.22 -17.69
CA LEU A 166 -20.03 -7.13 -18.84
C LEU A 166 -21.26 -6.83 -19.71
N ASP A 167 -22.41 -6.57 -19.09
CA ASP A 167 -23.64 -6.19 -19.77
C ASP A 167 -23.49 -4.87 -20.52
N TYR A 168 -22.76 -3.91 -19.94
CA TYR A 168 -22.42 -2.67 -20.64
C TYR A 168 -21.71 -2.95 -21.97
N GLY A 169 -20.69 -3.82 -21.95
CA GLY A 169 -19.95 -4.19 -23.16
C GLY A 169 -20.79 -4.92 -24.23
N GLN A 170 -21.80 -5.67 -23.82
CA GLN A 170 -22.72 -6.35 -24.77
C GLN A 170 -23.70 -5.37 -25.43
N ASN A 171 -24.09 -4.30 -24.71
CA ASN A 171 -25.14 -3.38 -25.11
C ASN A 171 -24.62 -2.07 -25.72
N ASN A 172 -23.34 -1.80 -25.66
CA ASN A 172 -22.74 -0.55 -26.10
C ASN A 172 -21.59 -0.81 -27.08
N LEU A 173 -21.39 0.11 -28.03
CA LEU A 173 -20.19 0.14 -28.84
C LEU A 173 -19.05 0.71 -28.03
N LEU A 174 -17.98 -0.05 -27.89
CA LEU A 174 -16.78 0.41 -27.22
C LEU A 174 -16.05 1.46 -28.07
N GLY A 175 -15.45 2.45 -27.41
CA GLY A 175 -14.67 3.49 -28.08
C GLY A 175 -13.45 2.92 -28.82
N GLU A 176 -12.94 3.69 -29.78
CA GLU A 176 -11.69 3.33 -30.45
C GLU A 176 -10.54 3.28 -29.45
N GLY A 177 -9.80 2.18 -29.40
CA GLY A 177 -8.69 1.98 -28.48
C GLY A 177 -9.04 1.25 -27.17
N VAL A 178 -10.34 1.07 -26.86
CA VAL A 178 -10.76 0.25 -25.72
C VAL A 178 -10.56 -1.23 -26.06
N GLY A 179 -9.64 -1.87 -25.34
CA GLY A 179 -9.33 -3.30 -25.47
C GLY A 179 -10.10 -4.16 -24.48
N ASN A 180 -10.30 -3.68 -23.25
CA ASN A 180 -10.90 -4.44 -22.16
C ASN A 180 -12.01 -3.65 -21.44
N LEU A 181 -13.02 -4.38 -20.98
CA LEU A 181 -14.07 -3.83 -20.11
C LEU A 181 -13.59 -3.69 -18.67
N LEU A 182 -12.84 -4.67 -18.21
CA LEU A 182 -12.29 -4.78 -16.87
C LEU A 182 -10.90 -5.40 -16.96
N GLU A 183 -9.95 -4.86 -16.22
CA GLU A 183 -8.60 -5.40 -16.06
C GLU A 183 -8.18 -5.49 -14.61
N TRP A 184 -7.34 -6.48 -14.31
CA TRP A 184 -6.59 -6.60 -13.05
C TRP A 184 -5.36 -7.47 -13.28
N ASN A 185 -4.46 -7.52 -12.32
CA ASN A 185 -3.28 -8.40 -12.38
C ASN A 185 -3.66 -9.86 -12.12
N VAL A 186 -4.28 -10.51 -13.11
CA VAL A 186 -4.68 -11.93 -13.05
C VAL A 186 -3.49 -12.90 -12.91
N ALA A 187 -2.28 -12.38 -12.96
CA ALA A 187 -1.06 -13.15 -12.72
C ALA A 187 -0.69 -13.27 -11.22
N ASP A 188 -1.43 -12.61 -10.34
CA ASP A 188 -1.18 -12.58 -8.90
C ASP A 188 -2.44 -12.95 -8.12
N GLY A 189 -2.35 -14.00 -7.31
CA GLY A 189 -3.47 -14.49 -6.52
C GLY A 189 -4.05 -13.47 -5.53
N PHE A 190 -3.29 -12.49 -5.10
CA PHE A 190 -3.82 -11.41 -4.26
C PHE A 190 -4.94 -10.66 -4.97
N TYR A 191 -4.79 -10.37 -6.29
CA TYR A 191 -5.82 -9.72 -7.09
C TYR A 191 -6.97 -10.65 -7.49
N ASP A 192 -6.73 -11.96 -7.51
CA ASP A 192 -7.77 -12.95 -7.81
C ASP A 192 -8.59 -13.36 -6.58
N TYR A 193 -8.02 -13.16 -5.38
CA TYR A 193 -8.65 -13.54 -4.12
C TYR A 193 -10.07 -12.97 -3.94
N PRO A 194 -10.37 -11.71 -4.28
CA PRO A 194 -11.71 -11.16 -4.12
C PRO A 194 -12.82 -11.92 -4.84
N PHE A 195 -12.50 -12.65 -5.89
CA PHE A 195 -13.49 -13.43 -6.66
C PHE A 195 -13.96 -14.69 -5.94
N VAL A 196 -13.17 -15.21 -5.00
CA VAL A 196 -13.44 -16.50 -4.32
C VAL A 196 -13.11 -16.45 -2.82
N GLY A 197 -12.70 -15.31 -2.31
CA GLY A 197 -12.22 -15.14 -0.93
C GLY A 197 -13.28 -15.42 0.14
N THR A 198 -14.57 -15.41 -0.21
CA THR A 198 -15.66 -15.75 0.71
C THR A 198 -15.64 -17.21 1.14
N GLU A 199 -14.92 -18.05 0.43
CA GLU A 199 -14.79 -19.49 0.67
C GLU A 199 -13.38 -19.87 1.17
N VAL A 200 -12.57 -18.89 1.56
CA VAL A 200 -11.30 -19.11 2.25
C VAL A 200 -11.51 -18.96 3.74
N GLU A 201 -11.15 -19.97 4.49
CA GLU A 201 -11.31 -20.02 5.94
C GLU A 201 -9.95 -19.96 6.64
N TRP A 202 -9.91 -19.19 7.72
CA TRP A 202 -8.84 -19.19 8.68
C TRP A 202 -9.07 -20.26 9.74
N ASN A 203 -8.14 -21.21 9.87
CA ASN A 203 -8.21 -22.24 10.88
C ASN A 203 -7.44 -21.82 12.14
N GLU A 204 -8.15 -21.37 13.15
CA GLU A 204 -7.58 -20.93 14.44
C GLU A 204 -6.88 -22.05 15.23
N THR A 205 -7.13 -23.31 14.88
CA THR A 205 -6.55 -24.45 15.63
C THR A 205 -5.10 -24.73 15.25
N ASP A 206 -4.78 -24.65 13.96
CA ASP A 206 -3.45 -24.92 13.41
C ASP A 206 -2.86 -23.71 12.69
N TYR A 207 -3.55 -22.57 12.72
CA TYR A 207 -3.13 -21.31 12.10
C TYR A 207 -2.86 -21.48 10.61
N THR A 208 -3.76 -22.13 9.89
CA THR A 208 -3.65 -22.33 8.44
C THR A 208 -4.80 -21.68 7.69
N LEU A 209 -4.52 -21.27 6.45
CA LEU A 209 -5.53 -20.90 5.46
C LEU A 209 -5.94 -22.12 4.64
N LEU A 210 -7.24 -22.29 4.45
CA LEU A 210 -7.79 -23.32 3.56
C LEU A 210 -8.96 -22.80 2.74
N THR A 211 -9.11 -23.38 1.56
CA THR A 211 -10.30 -23.20 0.73
C THR A 211 -11.31 -24.28 1.03
N THR A 212 -12.58 -23.88 1.18
CA THR A 212 -13.69 -24.84 1.31
C THR A 212 -14.18 -25.23 -0.08
N TYR A 213 -13.93 -26.47 -0.48
CA TYR A 213 -14.39 -27.00 -1.78
C TYR A 213 -15.87 -27.37 -1.71
N GLY A 214 -16.75 -26.32 -1.76
CA GLY A 214 -18.20 -26.50 -1.77
C GLY A 214 -18.84 -26.07 -3.11
N GLU A 215 -20.16 -26.18 -3.18
CA GLU A 215 -20.93 -25.75 -4.36
C GLU A 215 -20.68 -24.25 -4.66
N LYS A 216 -20.71 -23.42 -3.62
CA LYS A 216 -20.49 -21.97 -3.76
C LYS A 216 -19.09 -21.63 -4.29
N TYR A 217 -18.04 -22.28 -3.76
CA TYR A 217 -16.68 -22.10 -4.24
C TYR A 217 -16.55 -22.48 -5.73
N ASN A 218 -17.18 -23.59 -6.13
CA ASN A 218 -17.18 -24.00 -7.52
C ASN A 218 -17.99 -23.04 -8.42
N ASP A 219 -19.03 -22.41 -7.92
CA ASP A 219 -19.80 -21.39 -8.66
C ASP A 219 -18.94 -20.12 -8.84
N GLU A 220 -18.25 -19.66 -7.80
CA GLU A 220 -17.33 -18.52 -7.86
C GLU A 220 -16.15 -18.79 -8.80
N LEU A 221 -15.53 -19.97 -8.75
CA LEU A 221 -14.48 -20.37 -9.69
C LEU A 221 -15.00 -20.49 -11.13
N THR A 222 -16.25 -20.92 -11.30
CA THR A 222 -16.89 -20.99 -12.61
C THR A 222 -17.12 -19.59 -13.16
N PHE A 223 -17.56 -18.65 -12.32
CA PHE A 223 -17.69 -17.24 -12.68
C PHE A 223 -16.35 -16.67 -13.11
N PHE A 224 -15.30 -16.83 -12.31
CA PHE A 224 -13.95 -16.39 -12.63
C PHE A 224 -13.43 -16.97 -13.95
N LYS A 225 -13.63 -18.27 -14.16
CA LYS A 225 -13.25 -18.92 -15.41
C LYS A 225 -14.00 -18.34 -16.62
N ASN A 226 -15.31 -18.07 -16.50
CA ASN A 226 -16.09 -17.50 -17.58
C ASN A 226 -15.66 -16.07 -17.92
N LEU A 227 -15.11 -15.32 -16.97
CA LEU A 227 -14.51 -14.01 -17.23
C LEU A 227 -13.36 -14.12 -18.24
N SER A 228 -12.53 -15.16 -18.18
CA SER A 228 -11.40 -15.34 -19.09
C SER A 228 -11.83 -15.45 -20.57
N GLU A 229 -13.06 -15.88 -20.83
CA GLU A 229 -13.63 -15.97 -22.19
C GLU A 229 -14.17 -14.62 -22.70
N THR A 230 -14.44 -13.69 -21.78
CA THR A 230 -15.08 -12.39 -22.07
C THR A 230 -14.08 -11.25 -21.98
N VAL A 231 -13.18 -11.31 -21.02
CA VAL A 231 -12.14 -10.31 -20.74
C VAL A 231 -10.81 -10.83 -21.27
N GLY A 232 -10.25 -10.15 -22.25
CA GLY A 232 -9.10 -10.62 -23.05
C GLY A 232 -7.74 -10.35 -22.37
N ILE A 233 -7.60 -10.60 -21.07
CA ILE A 233 -6.33 -10.39 -20.36
C ILE A 233 -5.36 -11.55 -20.64
N ASP A 234 -4.16 -11.23 -21.13
CA ASP A 234 -3.07 -12.19 -21.26
C ASP A 234 -2.30 -12.30 -19.95
N VAL A 235 -2.43 -13.45 -19.28
CA VAL A 235 -1.83 -13.69 -17.95
C VAL A 235 -0.29 -13.69 -17.96
N ASP A 236 0.32 -13.87 -19.11
CA ASP A 236 1.78 -13.88 -19.25
C ASP A 236 2.37 -12.49 -19.55
N GLU A 237 1.51 -11.54 -19.96
CA GLU A 237 1.91 -10.17 -20.34
C GLU A 237 1.43 -9.11 -19.35
N ILE A 238 0.40 -9.42 -18.54
CA ILE A 238 -0.17 -8.46 -17.58
C ILE A 238 0.62 -8.43 -16.27
N ASP A 239 0.85 -7.24 -15.75
CA ASP A 239 1.31 -6.99 -14.39
C ASP A 239 0.59 -5.78 -13.78
N ARG A 240 0.85 -5.51 -12.49
CA ARG A 240 0.27 -4.38 -11.73
C ARG A 240 0.45 -3.03 -12.47
N ASN A 241 1.63 -2.75 -12.99
CA ASN A 241 1.92 -1.47 -13.64
C ASN A 241 1.21 -1.38 -15.00
N GLN A 242 1.15 -2.48 -15.76
CA GLN A 242 0.46 -2.52 -17.04
C GLN A 242 -1.05 -2.26 -16.90
N VAL A 243 -1.69 -2.79 -15.85
CA VAL A 243 -3.11 -2.51 -15.52
C VAL A 243 -3.34 -1.02 -15.33
N VAL A 244 -2.52 -0.37 -14.52
CA VAL A 244 -2.59 1.09 -14.26
C VAL A 244 -2.35 1.88 -15.55
N GLU A 245 -1.35 1.51 -16.35
CA GLU A 245 -1.03 2.18 -17.60
C GLU A 245 -2.18 2.04 -18.62
N ASN A 246 -2.75 0.85 -18.79
CA ASN A 246 -3.87 0.60 -19.70
C ASN A 246 -5.10 1.44 -19.31
N PHE A 247 -5.42 1.52 -18.03
CA PHE A 247 -6.51 2.34 -17.56
C PHE A 247 -6.23 3.84 -17.78
N ASN A 248 -5.05 4.31 -17.47
CA ASN A 248 -4.65 5.71 -17.70
C ASN A 248 -4.72 6.12 -19.18
N GLN A 249 -4.46 5.19 -20.09
CA GLN A 249 -4.55 5.38 -21.55
C GLN A 249 -5.98 5.23 -22.09
N GLY A 250 -6.95 4.83 -21.28
CA GLY A 250 -8.31 4.53 -21.70
C GLY A 250 -8.46 3.21 -22.48
N ALA A 251 -7.47 2.32 -22.39
CA ALA A 251 -7.51 0.99 -23.00
C ALA A 251 -8.41 0.02 -22.21
N SER A 252 -8.68 0.29 -20.93
CA SER A 252 -9.67 -0.40 -20.12
C SER A 252 -10.70 0.58 -19.54
N LEU A 253 -11.96 0.14 -19.39
CA LEU A 253 -13.04 0.95 -18.84
C LEU A 253 -13.10 0.90 -17.33
N CYS A 254 -12.79 -0.25 -16.75
CA CYS A 254 -12.66 -0.48 -15.33
C CYS A 254 -11.35 -1.23 -15.06
N ALA A 255 -10.77 -1.00 -13.87
CA ALA A 255 -9.64 -1.80 -13.42
C ALA A 255 -9.71 -2.02 -11.91
N ILE A 256 -9.29 -3.20 -11.45
CA ILE A 256 -9.04 -3.46 -10.03
C ILE A 256 -7.55 -3.23 -9.81
N ILE A 257 -7.24 -2.27 -8.98
CA ILE A 257 -5.87 -1.85 -8.66
C ILE A 257 -5.64 -1.85 -7.15
N ASP A 258 -4.40 -1.84 -6.78
CA ASP A 258 -3.97 -1.63 -5.41
C ASP A 258 -4.18 -0.18 -4.98
N SER A 259 -4.56 0.07 -3.73
CA SER A 259 -4.78 1.42 -3.19
C SER A 259 -3.54 2.32 -3.30
N ASP A 260 -2.35 1.73 -3.23
CA ASP A 260 -1.09 2.46 -3.39
C ASP A 260 -0.85 2.95 -4.82
N ASP A 261 -1.55 2.37 -5.81
CA ASP A 261 -1.46 2.81 -7.19
C ASP A 261 -2.33 4.04 -7.50
N LEU A 262 -3.17 4.48 -6.56
CA LEU A 262 -3.99 5.69 -6.74
C LEU A 262 -3.13 6.92 -7.02
N ASN A 263 -1.93 7.01 -6.45
CA ASN A 263 -0.97 8.09 -6.72
C ASN A 263 -0.39 8.08 -8.16
N LYS A 264 -0.52 6.95 -8.89
CA LYS A 264 -0.06 6.78 -10.28
C LYS A 264 -1.16 7.07 -11.30
N MET A 265 -2.37 7.40 -10.83
CA MET A 265 -3.49 7.67 -11.71
C MET A 265 -3.33 9.02 -12.40
N THR A 266 -3.38 9.00 -13.74
CA THR A 266 -3.28 10.20 -14.60
C THR A 266 -4.46 10.35 -15.54
N ALA A 267 -5.38 9.38 -15.55
CA ALA A 267 -6.61 9.45 -16.34
C ALA A 267 -7.44 10.68 -15.92
N GLU A 268 -7.99 11.39 -16.89
CA GLU A 268 -8.96 12.45 -16.64
C GLU A 268 -10.35 11.85 -16.41
N ASN A 269 -11.13 12.39 -15.47
CA ASN A 269 -12.54 12.04 -15.27
C ASN A 269 -12.80 10.55 -14.94
N TYR A 270 -12.02 9.99 -14.02
CA TYR A 270 -12.27 8.64 -13.46
C TYR A 270 -12.95 8.72 -12.09
N GLY A 271 -13.50 7.59 -11.65
CA GLY A 271 -14.00 7.39 -10.30
C GLY A 271 -13.28 6.24 -9.62
N VAL A 272 -13.30 6.25 -8.28
CA VAL A 272 -12.81 5.17 -7.43
C VAL A 272 -13.95 4.69 -6.55
N CYS A 273 -14.08 3.39 -6.40
CA CYS A 273 -15.04 2.77 -5.48
C CYS A 273 -14.43 1.50 -4.86
N GLY A 274 -15.11 0.98 -3.83
CA GLY A 274 -14.81 -0.35 -3.32
C GLY A 274 -15.03 -1.43 -4.37
N LEU A 275 -14.64 -2.66 -4.06
CA LEU A 275 -14.87 -3.80 -4.93
C LEU A 275 -16.38 -4.03 -5.12
N PRO A 276 -16.84 -4.23 -6.39
CA PRO A 276 -18.26 -4.44 -6.67
C PRO A 276 -18.70 -5.85 -6.25
N MET A 277 -19.96 -6.16 -6.48
CA MET A 277 -20.45 -7.54 -6.41
C MET A 277 -19.94 -8.32 -7.64
N LEU A 278 -19.87 -9.65 -7.59
CA LEU A 278 -19.68 -10.47 -8.80
C LEU A 278 -20.92 -10.38 -9.71
N ASP A 279 -22.07 -10.56 -9.09
CA ASP A 279 -23.40 -10.44 -9.68
C ASP A 279 -24.37 -9.82 -8.65
N ASP A 280 -25.68 -9.83 -8.93
CA ASP A 280 -26.71 -9.24 -8.06
C ASP A 280 -26.77 -9.84 -6.65
N THR A 281 -26.09 -10.98 -6.39
CA THR A 281 -26.23 -11.78 -5.16
C THR A 281 -24.94 -12.12 -4.47
N THR A 282 -23.82 -12.11 -5.19
CA THR A 282 -22.53 -12.63 -4.71
C THR A 282 -21.54 -11.48 -4.49
N PRO A 283 -21.18 -11.16 -3.24
CA PRO A 283 -20.18 -10.12 -2.96
C PRO A 283 -18.77 -10.58 -3.33
N MET A 284 -17.91 -9.65 -3.73
CA MET A 284 -16.48 -9.87 -3.71
C MET A 284 -15.93 -9.72 -2.29
N GLN A 285 -14.99 -10.59 -1.92
CA GLN A 285 -14.34 -10.50 -0.62
C GLN A 285 -13.12 -9.59 -0.68
N GLY A 286 -13.22 -8.39 -0.12
CA GLY A 286 -12.06 -7.51 0.00
C GLY A 286 -10.97 -8.13 0.88
N VAL A 287 -9.73 -7.90 0.49
CA VAL A 287 -8.53 -8.30 1.24
C VAL A 287 -7.67 -7.06 1.50
N ALA A 288 -7.03 -7.00 2.65
CA ALA A 288 -6.19 -5.88 3.03
C ALA A 288 -4.98 -6.30 3.87
N ARG A 289 -3.94 -5.48 3.83
CA ARG A 289 -2.79 -5.55 4.73
C ARG A 289 -2.63 -4.23 5.45
N THR A 290 -2.01 -4.28 6.62
CA THR A 290 -1.70 -3.09 7.41
C THR A 290 -0.22 -3.03 7.69
N GLY A 291 0.42 -1.92 7.32
CA GLY A 291 1.77 -1.58 7.75
C GLY A 291 1.74 -1.12 9.21
N ILE A 292 2.45 -1.81 10.07
CA ILE A 292 2.49 -1.56 11.51
C ILE A 292 3.91 -1.28 11.99
N LEU A 293 4.05 -0.36 12.93
CA LEU A 293 5.31 -0.14 13.62
C LEU A 293 5.34 -1.01 14.87
N LEU A 294 6.43 -1.77 15.04
CA LEU A 294 6.64 -2.69 16.15
C LEU A 294 7.89 -2.29 16.92
N VAL A 295 7.75 -2.18 18.26
CA VAL A 295 8.89 -1.96 19.16
C VAL A 295 9.58 -3.29 19.42
N ASN A 296 10.92 -3.31 19.26
CA ASN A 296 11.70 -4.51 19.55
C ASN A 296 11.72 -4.81 21.06
N GLU A 297 11.36 -6.05 21.42
CA GLU A 297 11.32 -6.48 22.84
C GLU A 297 12.69 -6.39 23.51
N PHE A 298 13.79 -6.45 22.77
CA PHE A 298 15.17 -6.34 23.29
C PHE A 298 15.69 -4.90 23.35
N SER A 299 14.92 -3.91 22.82
CA SER A 299 15.34 -2.51 22.92
C SER A 299 15.56 -2.09 24.37
N GLY A 300 16.67 -1.41 24.62
CA GLY A 300 16.93 -0.72 25.88
C GLY A 300 16.13 0.57 26.05
N GLU A 301 15.58 1.08 24.94
CA GLU A 301 14.95 2.40 24.83
C GLU A 301 13.46 2.29 24.37
N LYS A 302 12.75 1.25 24.87
CA LYS A 302 11.36 0.93 24.45
C LYS A 302 10.41 2.12 24.57
N ASP A 303 10.50 2.88 25.65
CA ASP A 303 9.63 4.04 25.86
C ASP A 303 9.86 5.14 24.81
N MET A 304 11.12 5.37 24.40
CA MET A 304 11.45 6.32 23.33
C MET A 304 11.04 5.79 21.96
N ALA A 305 11.20 4.49 21.72
CA ALA A 305 10.78 3.85 20.49
C ALA A 305 9.26 3.92 20.33
N ALA A 306 8.50 3.65 21.38
CA ALA A 306 7.05 3.78 21.44
C ALA A 306 6.59 5.24 21.23
N ASP A 307 7.27 6.22 21.83
CA ASP A 307 6.97 7.63 21.64
C ASP A 307 7.21 8.08 20.18
N PHE A 308 8.30 7.61 19.56
CA PHE A 308 8.56 7.88 18.13
C PHE A 308 7.52 7.20 17.22
N ALA A 309 7.13 5.95 17.50
CA ALA A 309 6.07 5.27 16.76
C ALA A 309 4.73 6.02 16.85
N ALA A 310 4.34 6.44 18.06
CA ALA A 310 3.14 7.23 18.28
C ALA A 310 3.20 8.61 17.60
N PHE A 311 4.39 9.22 17.55
CA PHE A 311 4.60 10.47 16.82
C PHE A 311 4.33 10.29 15.32
N ILE A 312 4.89 9.25 14.69
CA ILE A 312 4.66 8.94 13.28
C ILE A 312 3.17 8.69 13.04
N GLU A 313 2.55 7.84 13.86
CA GLU A 313 1.16 7.41 13.73
C GLU A 313 0.16 8.58 13.84
N LYS A 314 0.45 9.60 14.65
CA LYS A 314 -0.54 10.65 14.98
C LYS A 314 -0.21 12.05 14.43
N GLU A 315 1.06 12.39 14.29
CA GLU A 315 1.45 13.76 13.97
C GLU A 315 1.92 13.93 12.52
N GLU A 316 2.40 12.85 11.88
CA GLU A 316 2.96 12.89 10.54
C GLU A 316 2.03 12.32 9.46
N VAL A 317 0.82 11.88 9.82
CA VAL A 317 -0.14 11.22 8.90
C VAL A 317 -0.56 12.07 7.71
N ASP A 318 -0.61 13.40 7.86
CA ASP A 318 -1.08 14.30 6.80
C ASP A 318 -0.14 14.36 5.59
N THR A 319 1.14 13.99 5.76
CA THR A 319 2.14 13.98 4.69
C THR A 319 2.38 12.59 4.11
N LEU A 320 1.90 11.53 4.77
CA LEU A 320 2.15 10.14 4.42
C LEU A 320 1.80 9.85 2.96
N HIS A 321 0.53 10.06 2.56
CA HIS A 321 0.08 9.74 1.20
C HIS A 321 0.86 10.52 0.12
N ALA A 322 1.05 11.83 0.34
CA ALA A 322 1.77 12.67 -0.62
C ALA A 322 3.24 12.25 -0.80
N MET A 323 3.86 11.64 0.19
CA MET A 323 5.27 11.25 0.18
C MET A 323 5.51 9.80 -0.21
N THR A 324 4.55 8.92 0.04
CA THR A 324 4.73 7.47 -0.11
C THR A 324 3.73 6.83 -1.09
N GLY A 325 2.56 7.42 -1.25
CA GLY A 325 1.40 6.80 -1.92
C GLY A 325 0.51 5.99 -0.98
N HIS A 326 1.02 5.59 0.19
CA HIS A 326 0.23 4.84 1.17
C HIS A 326 -0.85 5.70 1.84
N ILE A 327 -1.98 5.09 2.14
CA ILE A 327 -3.11 5.75 2.79
C ILE A 327 -3.13 5.38 4.28
N SER A 328 -3.18 6.41 5.14
CA SER A 328 -3.15 6.21 6.60
C SER A 328 -4.35 5.42 7.12
N THR A 329 -4.11 4.59 8.14
CA THR A 329 -5.15 3.92 8.95
C THR A 329 -5.88 4.87 9.90
N ASP A 330 -5.36 6.06 10.19
CA ASP A 330 -5.97 7.01 11.13
C ASP A 330 -7.30 7.53 10.60
N GLU A 331 -8.40 7.32 11.35
CA GLU A 331 -9.75 7.76 10.96
C GLU A 331 -9.87 9.28 10.83
N GLY A 332 -9.03 10.02 11.53
CA GLY A 332 -9.01 11.48 11.51
C GLY A 332 -8.19 12.08 10.39
N ALA A 333 -7.43 11.29 9.63
CA ALA A 333 -6.60 11.77 8.53
C ALA A 333 -7.47 12.42 7.43
N SER A 334 -6.95 13.49 6.84
CA SER A 334 -7.60 14.14 5.70
C SER A 334 -7.44 13.27 4.45
N ARG A 335 -8.54 12.99 3.76
CA ARG A 335 -8.58 12.14 2.55
C ARG A 335 -9.34 12.84 1.44
N ASP A 336 -8.89 12.68 0.22
CA ASP A 336 -9.69 13.03 -0.95
C ASP A 336 -10.78 11.95 -1.23
N GLU A 337 -11.54 12.09 -2.33
CA GLU A 337 -12.62 11.17 -2.68
C GLU A 337 -12.10 9.75 -2.97
N ALA A 338 -10.94 9.63 -3.63
CA ALA A 338 -10.34 8.36 -3.98
C ALA A 338 -9.74 7.64 -2.75
N GLU A 339 -8.99 8.36 -1.95
CA GLU A 339 -8.44 7.87 -0.68
C GLU A 339 -9.56 7.46 0.29
N GLN A 340 -10.67 8.23 0.34
CA GLN A 340 -11.83 7.89 1.16
C GLN A 340 -12.50 6.60 0.69
N ALA A 341 -12.63 6.38 -0.62
CA ALA A 341 -13.17 5.12 -1.17
C ALA A 341 -12.27 3.93 -0.81
N ALA A 342 -10.95 4.08 -0.90
CA ALA A 342 -9.99 3.05 -0.49
C ALA A 342 -10.06 2.77 1.03
N PHE A 343 -10.17 3.79 1.85
CA PHE A 343 -10.31 3.63 3.30
C PHE A 343 -11.61 2.88 3.67
N MET A 344 -12.72 3.20 3.03
CA MET A 344 -13.99 2.46 3.22
C MET A 344 -13.86 1.00 2.79
N GLN A 345 -13.14 0.74 1.68
CA GLN A 345 -12.86 -0.63 1.24
C GLN A 345 -11.98 -1.36 2.27
N TYR A 346 -10.92 -0.73 2.76
CA TYR A 346 -10.06 -1.30 3.82
C TYR A 346 -10.87 -1.72 5.04
N GLN A 347 -11.77 -0.84 5.54
CA GLN A 347 -12.62 -1.13 6.69
C GLN A 347 -13.58 -2.33 6.48
N ASN A 348 -13.94 -2.60 5.21
CA ASN A 348 -14.82 -3.71 4.83
C ASN A 348 -14.04 -4.96 4.34
N SER A 349 -12.70 -4.87 4.28
CA SER A 349 -11.85 -5.97 3.85
C SER A 349 -11.47 -6.89 5.00
N GLN A 350 -11.22 -8.14 4.66
CA GLN A 350 -10.58 -9.07 5.56
C GLN A 350 -9.08 -8.79 5.58
N LEU A 351 -8.51 -8.61 6.77
CA LEU A 351 -7.04 -8.54 6.87
C LEU A 351 -6.43 -9.90 6.51
N VAL A 352 -5.33 -9.85 5.76
CA VAL A 352 -4.52 -11.04 5.51
C VAL A 352 -4.07 -11.58 6.87
N PRO A 353 -4.45 -12.80 7.24
CA PRO A 353 -4.03 -13.38 8.51
C PRO A 353 -2.54 -13.78 8.46
N ASP A 354 -1.87 -13.68 9.59
CA ASP A 354 -0.55 -14.28 9.78
C ASP A 354 -0.70 -15.80 9.91
N ALA A 355 -0.69 -16.47 8.77
CA ALA A 355 -0.94 -17.91 8.69
C ALA A 355 0.37 -18.69 8.57
N ALA A 356 0.46 -19.80 9.28
CA ALA A 356 1.62 -20.69 9.23
C ALA A 356 1.94 -21.19 7.81
N ASN A 357 0.92 -21.32 6.95
CA ASN A 357 1.04 -21.76 5.55
C ASN A 357 0.85 -20.62 4.55
N ALA A 358 0.92 -19.35 4.94
CA ALA A 358 0.59 -18.22 4.07
C ALA A 358 1.35 -18.24 2.73
N GLY A 359 2.66 -18.42 2.76
CA GLY A 359 3.47 -18.48 1.54
C GLY A 359 3.14 -19.68 0.62
N GLU A 360 2.85 -20.84 1.20
CA GLU A 360 2.43 -22.03 0.46
C GLU A 360 1.02 -21.84 -0.11
N PHE A 361 0.10 -21.32 0.70
CA PHE A 361 -1.27 -21.00 0.29
C PHE A 361 -1.27 -20.05 -0.91
N TRP A 362 -0.63 -18.88 -0.81
CA TRP A 362 -0.61 -17.89 -1.88
C TRP A 362 0.03 -18.41 -3.16
N SER A 363 1.11 -19.18 -3.05
CA SER A 363 1.79 -19.78 -4.21
C SER A 363 0.88 -20.79 -4.93
N GLU A 364 0.22 -21.67 -4.17
CA GLU A 364 -0.69 -22.66 -4.74
C GLU A 364 -1.97 -22.02 -5.28
N PHE A 365 -2.53 -21.03 -4.57
CA PHE A 365 -3.71 -20.29 -4.99
C PHE A 365 -3.43 -19.54 -6.31
N THR A 366 -2.34 -18.79 -6.41
CA THR A 366 -1.92 -18.13 -7.65
C THR A 366 -1.79 -19.13 -8.80
N ARG A 367 -1.12 -20.26 -8.54
CA ARG A 367 -0.96 -21.31 -9.56
C ARG A 367 -2.31 -21.87 -10.04
N GLN A 368 -3.25 -22.08 -9.12
CA GLN A 368 -4.58 -22.58 -9.40
C GLN A 368 -5.39 -21.57 -10.24
N MET A 369 -5.40 -20.29 -9.84
CA MET A 369 -6.15 -19.24 -10.53
C MET A 369 -5.61 -19.00 -11.93
N LYS A 370 -4.29 -18.96 -12.11
CA LYS A 370 -3.65 -18.91 -13.45
C LYS A 370 -4.02 -20.10 -14.35
N ALA A 371 -4.01 -21.31 -13.80
CA ALA A 371 -4.38 -22.50 -14.55
C ALA A 371 -5.86 -22.45 -14.99
N LEU A 372 -6.74 -21.98 -14.10
CA LEU A 372 -8.16 -21.83 -14.36
C LEU A 372 -8.42 -20.75 -15.44
N TRP A 373 -7.75 -19.61 -15.34
CA TRP A 373 -7.81 -18.54 -16.34
C TRP A 373 -7.40 -19.01 -17.73
N ASN A 374 -6.39 -19.86 -17.83
CA ASN A 374 -5.93 -20.49 -19.07
C ASN A 374 -6.79 -21.69 -19.53
N GLY A 375 -8.02 -21.82 -19.06
CA GLY A 375 -8.96 -22.84 -19.47
C GLY A 375 -8.81 -24.20 -18.78
N GLY A 376 -8.05 -24.25 -17.67
CA GLY A 376 -7.93 -25.43 -16.82
C GLY A 376 -9.27 -25.94 -16.27
N SER A 377 -9.26 -27.14 -15.71
CA SER A 377 -10.42 -27.71 -15.02
C SER A 377 -10.58 -27.12 -13.64
N LEU A 378 -11.83 -27.04 -13.16
CA LEU A 378 -12.09 -26.76 -11.75
C LEU A 378 -11.36 -27.78 -10.86
N PRO A 379 -10.86 -27.37 -9.68
CA PRO A 379 -10.29 -28.31 -8.73
C PRO A 379 -11.30 -29.40 -8.39
N GLN A 380 -10.81 -30.60 -8.18
CA GLN A 380 -11.64 -31.73 -7.73
C GLN A 380 -11.43 -31.90 -6.22
N GLU A 381 -12.51 -32.22 -5.49
CA GLU A 381 -12.49 -32.53 -4.05
C GLU A 381 -11.42 -33.56 -3.66
#